data_5a05abbc736454f1c5e9da10c76d2c10
#
_entry.id   5a05abbc736454f1c5e9da10c76d2c10
#
_cell.length_a   1.000
_cell.length_b   1.000
_cell.length_c   1.000
_cell.angle_alpha   90.00
_cell.angle_beta   90.00
_cell.angle_gamma   90.00
#
_symmetry.space_group_name_H-M   'P 1'
#
loop_
_entity.id
_entity.type
_entity.pdbx_description
1 polymer ?
#
loop_
_entity_poly.entity_id
_entity_poly.type
_entity_poly.pdbx_seq_one_letter_code
_entity_poly.pdbx_strand_id
1 'polypeptide(L)'
;AEKTALKKRILDNYEKHRKPKYIRLSWLFAAACLLIFCFLGSLYLQYQEVSNVELSTLVLADVKVDPEQKEVELHLSKEKIQVTDNSTISVDKKGNVQVAEIEIKSIVRKQHFEQEKEDEHLNMLSVPNGRRSSLILSDGTKVWINSGTVLQFPETFEKEKRVLYVNGEIYIEVAKHPQWPFYVKTNQMEVQVLGTSFGITAYDDEIFQTVVLKEGSVFVKNNQGNGQTIQPNQCLMVEKEEMTVKDVDVYDYISWIDGVLQFHEKSLQKVLNSLSRYYRVHFD
;
A
#
# COMPACT_ATOMS: atom_id res chain seq x y z
N ALA A 1 39.86 -75.18 37.69
CA ALA A 1 40.56 -73.96 37.31
C ALA A 1 40.24 -73.49 35.86
N GLU A 2 40.17 -74.38 34.88
CA GLU A 2 39.99 -74.07 33.45
C GLU A 2 38.58 -73.54 33.12
N LYS A 3 37.51 -74.09 33.73
CA LYS A 3 36.12 -73.67 33.52
C LYS A 3 35.85 -72.24 33.97
N THR A 4 36.54 -71.81 35.01
CA THR A 4 36.37 -70.46 35.57
C THR A 4 37.05 -69.40 34.69
N ALA A 5 38.21 -69.78 34.11
CA ALA A 5 38.94 -68.93 33.18
C ALA A 5 38.17 -68.69 31.84
N LEU A 6 37.54 -69.80 31.36
CA LEU A 6 36.73 -69.76 30.14
C LEU A 6 35.46 -68.84 30.30
N LYS A 7 34.79 -68.98 31.47
CA LYS A 7 33.60 -68.17 31.80
C LYS A 7 33.93 -66.69 31.92
N LYS A 8 35.10 -66.39 32.47
CA LYS A 8 35.56 -64.98 32.57
C LYS A 8 35.88 -64.36 31.19
N ARG A 9 36.52 -65.13 30.30
CA ARG A 9 36.83 -64.75 28.93
C ARG A 9 35.53 -64.48 28.10
N ILE A 10 34.52 -65.34 28.31
CA ILE A 10 33.22 -65.18 27.62
C ILE A 10 32.47 -63.93 28.12
N LEU A 11 32.50 -63.70 29.44
CA LEU A 11 31.88 -62.51 30.02
C LEU A 11 32.59 -61.22 29.60
N ASP A 12 33.89 -61.16 29.61
CA ASP A 12 34.70 -60.03 29.19
C ASP A 12 34.48 -59.69 27.69
N ASN A 13 34.30 -60.73 26.87
CA ASN A 13 34.00 -60.54 25.46
C ASN A 13 32.55 -60.03 25.19
N TYR A 14 31.61 -60.41 26.05
CA TYR A 14 30.23 -60.01 25.98
C TYR A 14 30.04 -58.55 26.43
N GLU A 15 30.81 -58.09 27.41
CA GLU A 15 30.79 -56.69 27.85
C GLU A 15 31.48 -55.74 26.86
N LYS A 16 32.49 -56.25 26.12
CA LYS A 16 33.24 -55.42 25.15
C LYS A 16 32.44 -55.09 23.91
N HIS A 17 31.34 -55.79 23.63
CA HIS A 17 30.46 -55.54 22.48
C HIS A 17 29.16 -54.74 22.79
N ARG A 18 28.98 -54.35 24.06
CA ARG A 18 27.76 -53.60 24.50
C ARG A 18 28.03 -52.14 24.77
N LYS A 19 28.66 -51.44 23.82
CA LYS A 19 28.56 -49.96 23.83
C LYS A 19 27.52 -49.50 22.81
N PRO A 20 26.43 -48.92 23.26
CA PRO A 20 25.38 -48.46 22.33
C PRO A 20 25.90 -47.30 21.48
N LYS A 21 26.28 -47.58 20.25
CA LYS A 21 26.60 -46.55 19.25
C LYS A 21 25.40 -45.65 18.92
N TYR A 22 24.22 -46.09 19.33
CA TYR A 22 22.97 -45.40 19.04
C TYR A 22 22.73 -44.10 19.85
N ILE A 23 23.31 -43.98 21.04
CA ILE A 23 23.11 -42.76 21.87
C ILE A 23 23.80 -41.55 21.25
N ARG A 24 24.91 -41.73 20.54
CA ARG A 24 25.61 -40.60 19.88
C ARG A 24 24.90 -40.11 18.62
N LEU A 25 24.23 -41.01 17.92
CA LEU A 25 23.49 -40.67 16.70
C LEU A 25 22.17 -39.93 17.00
N SER A 26 21.47 -40.33 18.08
CA SER A 26 20.25 -39.66 18.53
C SER A 26 20.53 -38.23 19.01
N TRP A 27 21.66 -37.96 19.61
CA TRP A 27 22.06 -36.61 20.00
C TRP A 27 22.37 -35.72 18.80
N LEU A 28 22.94 -36.28 17.73
CA LEU A 28 23.17 -35.56 16.48
C LEU A 28 21.85 -35.20 15.77
N PHE A 29 20.88 -36.13 15.79
CA PHE A 29 19.53 -35.83 15.26
C PHE A 29 18.79 -34.80 16.11
N ALA A 30 18.89 -34.83 17.44
CA ALA A 30 18.30 -33.83 18.32
C ALA A 30 18.93 -32.43 18.09
N ALA A 31 20.25 -32.36 17.92
CA ALA A 31 20.94 -31.10 17.60
C ALA A 31 20.55 -30.55 16.21
N ALA A 32 20.42 -31.45 15.20
CA ALA A 32 19.96 -31.03 13.86
C ALA A 32 18.53 -30.52 13.88
N CYS A 33 17.61 -31.16 14.60
CA CYS A 33 16.25 -30.70 14.77
C CYS A 33 16.19 -29.34 15.49
N LEU A 34 17.01 -29.10 16.51
CA LEU A 34 17.12 -27.82 17.19
C LEU A 34 17.62 -26.70 16.26
N LEU A 35 18.63 -27.00 15.45
CA LEU A 35 19.16 -26.03 14.47
C LEU A 35 18.12 -25.70 13.39
N ILE A 36 17.37 -26.69 12.90
CA ILE A 36 16.27 -26.47 11.94
C ILE A 36 15.16 -25.64 12.59
N PHE A 37 14.83 -25.93 13.85
CA PHE A 37 13.80 -25.15 14.56
C PHE A 37 14.24 -23.71 14.83
N CYS A 38 15.49 -23.50 15.20
CA CYS A 38 16.08 -22.16 15.34
C CYS A 38 16.15 -21.41 14.00
N PHE A 39 16.49 -22.12 12.91
CA PHE A 39 16.52 -21.53 11.57
C PHE A 39 15.12 -21.15 11.06
N LEU A 40 14.15 -22.05 11.23
CA LEU A 40 12.74 -21.76 10.91
C LEU A 40 12.15 -20.66 11.80
N GLY A 41 12.52 -20.64 13.09
CA GLY A 41 12.17 -19.58 14.02
C GLY A 41 12.78 -18.24 13.63
N SER A 42 14.05 -18.22 13.20
CA SER A 42 14.72 -17.03 12.67
C SER A 42 14.07 -16.54 11.37
N LEU A 43 13.74 -17.44 10.45
CA LEU A 43 13.00 -17.10 9.23
C LEU A 43 11.59 -16.59 9.55
N TYR A 44 10.91 -17.16 10.54
CA TYR A 44 9.59 -16.69 10.99
C TYR A 44 9.66 -15.31 11.63
N LEU A 45 10.68 -15.04 12.46
CA LEU A 45 10.92 -13.72 13.06
C LEU A 45 11.30 -12.70 11.98
N GLN A 46 12.14 -13.08 11.03
CA GLN A 46 12.50 -12.21 9.89
C GLN A 46 11.29 -11.93 8.98
N TYR A 47 10.40 -12.91 8.81
CA TYR A 47 9.12 -12.74 8.12
C TYR A 47 8.17 -11.81 8.89
N GLN A 48 8.15 -11.86 10.22
CA GLN A 48 7.41 -10.92 11.06
C GLN A 48 8.00 -9.50 11.06
N GLU A 49 9.33 -9.35 11.04
CA GLU A 49 9.96 -8.02 10.92
C GLU A 49 9.63 -7.35 9.58
N VAL A 50 9.57 -8.13 8.49
CA VAL A 50 9.13 -7.62 7.18
C VAL A 50 7.63 -7.27 7.19
N SER A 51 6.82 -7.89 8.06
CA SER A 51 5.39 -7.55 8.22
C SER A 51 5.14 -6.39 9.19
N ASN A 52 6.11 -6.06 10.05
CA ASN A 52 6.12 -4.91 10.95
C ASN A 52 6.95 -3.74 10.39
N VAL A 53 7.00 -3.57 9.07
CA VAL A 53 7.30 -2.24 8.54
C VAL A 53 6.19 -1.36 9.12
N GLU A 54 6.52 -0.66 10.18
CA GLU A 54 5.70 0.43 10.70
C GLU A 54 5.15 1.17 9.50
N LEU A 55 3.82 1.19 9.36
CA LEU A 55 3.17 2.18 8.55
C LEU A 55 3.86 3.48 8.96
N SER A 56 4.77 3.97 8.15
CA SER A 56 5.39 5.26 8.41
C SER A 56 4.27 6.28 8.24
N THR A 57 3.50 6.39 9.32
CA THR A 57 2.42 7.35 9.54
C THR A 57 2.89 8.80 9.36
N LEU A 58 4.19 8.99 9.22
CA LEU A 58 4.86 10.27 9.07
C LEU A 58 4.66 10.94 7.70
N VAL A 59 4.30 10.20 6.65
CA VAL A 59 4.27 10.79 5.30
C VAL A 59 2.93 11.44 4.96
N LEU A 60 1.81 10.94 5.53
CA LEU A 60 0.47 11.46 5.22
C LEU A 60 -0.12 12.40 6.29
N ALA A 61 0.39 12.36 7.53
CA ALA A 61 -0.26 12.98 8.68
C ALA A 61 -0.40 14.52 8.58
N ASP A 62 0.42 15.19 7.77
CA ASP A 62 0.43 16.65 7.66
C ASP A 62 0.18 17.19 6.25
N VAL A 63 -0.01 16.33 5.23
CA VAL A 63 -0.17 16.81 3.86
C VAL A 63 -1.65 16.91 3.50
N LYS A 64 -2.19 18.11 3.63
CA LYS A 64 -3.55 18.48 3.21
C LYS A 64 -3.49 19.45 2.04
N VAL A 65 -4.55 19.46 1.25
CA VAL A 65 -4.74 20.50 0.24
C VAL A 65 -4.84 21.84 0.94
N ASP A 66 -4.08 22.84 0.47
CA ASP A 66 -4.21 24.22 0.93
C ASP A 66 -5.63 24.73 0.57
N PRO A 67 -6.44 25.20 1.54
CA PRO A 67 -7.77 25.73 1.28
C PRO A 67 -7.80 26.89 0.27
N GLU A 68 -6.72 27.66 0.18
CA GLU A 68 -6.56 28.77 -0.75
C GLU A 68 -6.10 28.33 -2.15
N GLN A 69 -5.66 27.09 -2.31
CA GLN A 69 -5.20 26.55 -3.58
C GLN A 69 -6.35 26.54 -4.60
N LYS A 70 -6.10 27.07 -5.80
CA LYS A 70 -7.09 27.20 -6.87
C LYS A 70 -6.87 26.27 -8.04
N GLU A 71 -5.62 25.94 -8.30
CA GLU A 71 -5.20 25.10 -9.42
C GLU A 71 -4.55 23.82 -8.92
N VAL A 72 -4.53 22.81 -9.77
CA VAL A 72 -3.81 21.56 -9.49
C VAL A 72 -2.32 21.85 -9.42
N GLU A 73 -1.64 21.33 -8.42
CA GLU A 73 -0.21 21.56 -8.20
C GLU A 73 0.54 20.21 -8.17
N LEU A 74 1.55 20.12 -9.02
CA LEU A 74 2.49 19.02 -9.02
C LEU A 74 3.82 19.49 -8.41
N HIS A 75 4.17 18.91 -7.28
CA HIS A 75 5.43 19.15 -6.58
C HIS A 75 6.40 18.03 -6.94
N LEU A 76 7.46 18.39 -7.60
CA LEU A 76 8.60 17.51 -7.90
C LEU A 76 9.76 17.86 -6.96
N SER A 77 10.77 17.00 -6.87
CA SER A 77 11.92 17.20 -5.97
C SER A 77 12.59 18.58 -6.09
N LYS A 78 12.50 19.23 -7.23
CA LYS A 78 13.20 20.50 -7.53
C LYS A 78 12.30 21.64 -7.98
N GLU A 79 11.04 21.36 -8.25
CA GLU A 79 10.13 22.35 -8.82
C GLU A 79 8.66 22.09 -8.46
N LYS A 80 7.89 23.16 -8.48
CA LYS A 80 6.43 23.15 -8.32
C LYS A 80 5.81 23.64 -9.62
N ILE A 81 4.91 22.84 -10.19
CA ILE A 81 4.26 23.09 -11.47
C ILE A 81 2.76 23.23 -11.23
N GLN A 82 2.16 24.31 -11.74
CA GLN A 82 0.69 24.41 -11.80
C GLN A 82 0.19 23.73 -13.07
N VAL A 83 -0.81 22.88 -12.89
CA VAL A 83 -1.41 22.08 -13.96
C VAL A 83 -2.88 22.46 -14.09
N THR A 84 -3.37 22.53 -15.31
CA THR A 84 -4.79 22.85 -15.57
C THR A 84 -5.71 21.72 -15.14
N ASP A 85 -6.97 22.08 -14.87
CA ASP A 85 -8.03 21.12 -14.52
C ASP A 85 -8.21 20.05 -15.60
N ASN A 86 -8.50 18.81 -15.20
CA ASN A 86 -8.69 17.65 -16.05
C ASN A 86 -7.46 17.28 -16.92
N SER A 87 -6.27 17.79 -16.62
CA SER A 87 -5.06 17.40 -17.33
C SER A 87 -4.64 15.99 -16.98
N THR A 88 -4.04 15.30 -17.96
CA THR A 88 -3.37 14.02 -17.74
C THR A 88 -1.87 14.25 -17.57
N ILE A 89 -1.36 13.86 -16.44
CA ILE A 89 0.08 13.84 -16.14
C ILE A 89 0.59 12.44 -16.43
N SER A 90 1.77 12.32 -17.03
CA SER A 90 2.40 11.01 -17.26
C SER A 90 3.84 11.01 -16.77
N VAL A 91 4.24 9.89 -16.16
CA VAL A 91 5.61 9.65 -15.70
C VAL A 91 6.18 8.50 -16.52
N ASP A 92 7.26 8.75 -17.22
CA ASP A 92 7.93 7.70 -18.00
C ASP A 92 8.77 6.76 -17.11
N LYS A 93 9.32 5.69 -17.71
CA LYS A 93 10.16 4.70 -17.00
C LYS A 93 11.47 5.27 -16.44
N LYS A 94 11.83 6.49 -16.81
CA LYS A 94 13.03 7.18 -16.33
C LYS A 94 12.69 8.24 -15.28
N GLY A 95 11.40 8.37 -14.90
CA GLY A 95 10.94 9.38 -13.96
C GLY A 95 10.66 10.75 -14.59
N ASN A 96 10.77 10.91 -15.93
CA ASN A 96 10.46 12.19 -16.55
C ASN A 96 8.94 12.40 -16.55
N VAL A 97 8.54 13.60 -16.15
CA VAL A 97 7.12 14.00 -16.08
C VAL A 97 6.74 14.77 -17.33
N GLN A 98 5.60 14.41 -17.92
CA GLN A 98 4.98 15.10 -19.06
C GLN A 98 3.53 15.42 -18.70
N VAL A 99 3.07 16.59 -19.05
CA VAL A 99 1.67 16.98 -18.95
C VAL A 99 1.08 17.03 -20.37
N ALA A 100 0.12 16.15 -20.65
CA ALA A 100 -0.50 16.08 -21.97
C ALA A 100 -1.50 17.22 -22.16
N GLU A 101 -1.32 17.92 -23.27
CA GLU A 101 -2.19 18.97 -23.82
C GLU A 101 -2.39 20.20 -22.95
N ILE A 102 -1.40 21.07 -22.92
CA ILE A 102 -1.53 22.54 -23.09
C ILE A 102 -0.09 23.04 -23.11
N GLU A 103 0.23 23.99 -24.02
CA GLU A 103 1.47 24.75 -23.97
C GLU A 103 1.74 25.18 -22.52
N ILE A 104 2.71 24.52 -21.90
CA ILE A 104 3.18 24.89 -20.56
C ILE A 104 3.80 26.27 -20.71
N LYS A 105 3.05 27.31 -20.42
CA LYS A 105 3.66 28.55 -19.97
C LYS A 105 4.28 28.20 -18.60
N SER A 106 5.49 27.69 -18.64
CA SER A 106 6.31 27.42 -17.47
C SER A 106 6.49 28.71 -16.68
N ILE A 107 5.63 28.92 -15.69
CA ILE A 107 5.91 29.87 -14.63
C ILE A 107 6.79 29.13 -13.63
N VAL A 108 8.05 28.96 -14.01
CA VAL A 108 9.09 28.48 -13.12
C VAL A 108 9.33 29.56 -12.06
N ARG A 109 8.65 29.47 -10.94
CA ARG A 109 9.12 30.08 -9.70
C ARG A 109 10.11 29.08 -9.08
N LYS A 110 11.39 29.29 -9.37
CA LYS A 110 12.49 28.63 -8.65
C LYS A 110 12.42 29.06 -7.19
N GLN A 111 11.81 28.26 -6.33
CA GLN A 111 12.07 28.35 -4.90
C GLN A 111 13.17 27.33 -4.60
N HIS A 112 14.32 27.82 -4.18
CA HIS A 112 15.39 27.01 -3.62
C HIS A 112 14.89 26.45 -2.29
N PHE A 113 14.70 25.14 -2.23
CA PHE A 113 14.60 24.43 -0.96
C PHE A 113 16.02 23.98 -0.57
N GLU A 114 16.42 24.36 0.63
CA GLU A 114 17.67 23.89 1.24
C GLU A 114 17.61 22.37 1.45
N GLN A 115 18.75 21.70 1.23
CA GLN A 115 18.94 20.27 1.34
C GLN A 115 18.57 19.78 2.74
N GLU A 116 17.47 19.04 2.86
CA GLU A 116 17.27 18.13 3.98
C GLU A 116 17.30 16.69 3.45
N LYS A 117 18.17 15.90 4.11
CA LYS A 117 18.33 14.41 4.13
C LYS A 117 17.75 13.59 2.97
N GLU A 118 18.53 12.59 2.55
CA GLU A 118 18.19 11.47 1.65
C GLU A 118 17.00 10.62 2.17
N ASP A 119 15.83 11.26 2.28
CA ASP A 119 14.55 10.56 2.39
C ASP A 119 14.00 10.40 0.98
N GLU A 120 13.37 9.26 0.68
CA GLU A 120 12.75 8.93 -0.60
C GLU A 120 12.01 10.16 -1.17
N HIS A 121 12.55 10.74 -2.23
CA HIS A 121 11.95 11.92 -2.85
C HIS A 121 10.64 11.53 -3.53
N LEU A 122 9.54 11.65 -2.81
CA LEU A 122 8.21 11.47 -3.36
C LEU A 122 7.77 12.75 -4.08
N ASN A 123 7.28 12.60 -5.29
CA ASN A 123 6.48 13.62 -5.95
C ASN A 123 5.12 13.72 -5.26
N MET A 124 4.51 14.89 -5.28
CA MET A 124 3.18 15.12 -4.71
C MET A 124 2.28 15.82 -5.73
N LEU A 125 1.11 15.25 -5.95
CA LEU A 125 0.06 15.88 -6.75
C LEU A 125 -1.06 16.31 -5.80
N SER A 126 -1.28 17.64 -5.71
CA SER A 126 -2.33 18.25 -4.91
C SER A 126 -3.45 18.74 -5.82
N VAL A 127 -4.64 18.20 -5.65
CA VAL A 127 -5.85 18.54 -6.42
C VAL A 127 -6.83 19.25 -5.51
N PRO A 128 -7.04 20.57 -5.67
CA PRO A 128 -7.93 21.33 -4.80
C PRO A 128 -9.41 21.02 -5.06
N ASN A 129 -10.26 21.48 -4.15
CA ASN A 129 -11.71 21.38 -4.34
C ASN A 129 -12.14 22.05 -5.65
N GLY A 130 -13.06 21.41 -6.36
CA GLY A 130 -13.57 21.86 -7.66
C GLY A 130 -12.65 21.54 -8.84
N ARG A 131 -11.56 20.79 -8.63
CA ARG A 131 -10.64 20.36 -9.67
C ARG A 131 -10.50 18.84 -9.68
N ARG A 132 -10.06 18.30 -10.79
CA ARG A 132 -9.74 16.87 -10.99
C ARG A 132 -8.50 16.75 -11.84
N SER A 133 -7.85 15.61 -11.77
CA SER A 133 -6.66 15.31 -12.58
C SER A 133 -6.56 13.82 -12.84
N SER A 134 -5.68 13.42 -13.73
CA SER A 134 -5.32 12.03 -13.95
C SER A 134 -3.80 11.88 -14.05
N LEU A 135 -3.30 10.71 -13.64
CA LEU A 135 -1.88 10.40 -13.62
C LEU A 135 -1.64 9.01 -14.23
N ILE A 136 -0.68 8.93 -15.14
CA ILE A 136 -0.14 7.68 -15.63
C ILE A 136 1.23 7.50 -15.02
N LEU A 137 1.39 6.46 -14.21
CA LEU A 137 2.62 6.14 -13.50
C LEU A 137 3.63 5.42 -14.40
N SER A 138 4.88 5.36 -13.96
CA SER A 138 6.01 4.78 -14.71
C SER A 138 5.85 3.30 -15.07
N ASP A 139 4.98 2.57 -14.36
CA ASP A 139 4.61 1.17 -14.64
C ASP A 139 3.42 1.01 -15.60
N GLY A 140 2.80 2.12 -16.02
CA GLY A 140 1.60 2.16 -16.85
C GLY A 140 0.28 2.14 -16.06
N THR A 141 0.32 2.12 -14.73
CA THR A 141 -0.86 2.28 -13.87
C THR A 141 -1.52 3.64 -14.12
N LYS A 142 -2.85 3.64 -14.23
CA LYS A 142 -3.65 4.86 -14.42
C LYS A 142 -4.38 5.21 -13.15
N VAL A 143 -4.31 6.47 -12.74
CA VAL A 143 -4.97 7.00 -11.55
C VAL A 143 -5.82 8.21 -11.95
N TRP A 144 -7.10 8.19 -11.64
CA TRP A 144 -7.99 9.36 -11.66
C TRP A 144 -8.08 9.90 -10.25
N ILE A 145 -7.97 11.20 -10.11
CA ILE A 145 -7.84 11.89 -8.84
C ILE A 145 -8.95 12.91 -8.71
N ASN A 146 -9.77 12.74 -7.66
CA ASN A 146 -10.91 13.59 -7.40
C ASN A 146 -10.55 14.85 -6.60
N SER A 147 -11.49 15.76 -6.48
CA SER A 147 -11.38 17.04 -5.75
C SER A 147 -10.98 16.84 -4.28
N GLY A 148 -10.12 17.72 -3.76
CA GLY A 148 -9.67 17.70 -2.38
C GLY A 148 -8.67 16.58 -2.07
N THR A 149 -7.97 16.06 -3.08
CA THR A 149 -7.08 14.88 -2.94
C THR A 149 -5.61 15.28 -3.02
N VAL A 150 -4.82 14.66 -2.15
CA VAL A 150 -3.36 14.64 -2.24
C VAL A 150 -2.89 13.22 -2.54
N LEU A 151 -2.07 13.08 -3.57
CA LEU A 151 -1.44 11.84 -3.98
C LEU A 151 0.07 11.99 -3.95
N GLN A 152 0.77 11.10 -3.23
CA GLN A 152 2.23 11.04 -3.25
C GLN A 152 2.70 9.77 -3.94
N PHE A 153 3.72 9.90 -4.77
CA PHE A 153 4.23 8.81 -5.61
C PHE A 153 5.73 8.99 -5.90
N PRO A 154 6.52 7.92 -6.04
CA PRO A 154 7.92 8.01 -6.38
C PRO A 154 8.11 8.39 -7.88
N GLU A 155 9.26 8.95 -8.24
CA GLU A 155 9.63 9.15 -9.64
C GLU A 155 9.66 7.82 -10.41
N THR A 156 10.22 6.79 -9.78
CA THR A 156 10.21 5.40 -10.27
C THR A 156 9.97 4.45 -9.11
N PHE A 157 9.25 3.37 -9.36
CA PHE A 157 8.98 2.38 -8.32
C PHE A 157 10.23 1.54 -7.99
N GLU A 158 10.32 1.11 -6.73
CA GLU A 158 11.31 0.13 -6.28
C GLU A 158 11.13 -1.22 -7.00
N LYS A 159 12.18 -2.06 -6.96
CA LYS A 159 12.15 -3.37 -7.63
C LYS A 159 11.21 -4.37 -6.98
N GLU A 160 11.01 -4.26 -5.65
CA GLU A 160 10.27 -5.23 -4.85
C GLU A 160 8.79 -4.87 -4.72
N LYS A 161 8.46 -3.59 -4.77
CA LYS A 161 7.10 -3.08 -4.52
C LYS A 161 6.83 -1.77 -5.25
N ARG A 162 5.56 -1.47 -5.47
CA ARG A 162 5.05 -0.21 -6.00
C ARG A 162 4.18 0.43 -4.92
N VAL A 163 4.51 1.61 -4.44
CA VAL A 163 3.81 2.25 -3.32
C VAL A 163 3.30 3.64 -3.71
N LEU A 164 2.04 3.92 -3.39
CA LEU A 164 1.42 5.24 -3.41
C LEU A 164 0.91 5.60 -2.02
N TYR A 165 0.80 6.90 -1.73
CA TYR A 165 0.15 7.44 -0.54
C TYR A 165 -0.98 8.36 -0.96
N VAL A 166 -2.15 8.20 -0.34
CA VAL A 166 -3.38 8.92 -0.71
C VAL A 166 -4.07 9.49 0.53
N ASN A 167 -4.39 10.76 0.46
CA ASN A 167 -5.39 11.42 1.29
C ASN A 167 -6.44 12.03 0.36
N GLY A 168 -7.64 11.45 0.28
CA GLY A 168 -8.67 11.87 -0.65
C GLY A 168 -9.37 10.74 -1.39
N GLU A 169 -9.75 10.98 -2.64
CA GLU A 169 -10.50 10.01 -3.45
C GLU A 169 -9.83 9.78 -4.80
N ILE A 170 -9.58 8.50 -5.10
CA ILE A 170 -9.01 8.05 -6.36
C ILE A 170 -9.76 6.85 -6.92
N TYR A 171 -9.73 6.72 -8.24
CA TYR A 171 -9.96 5.45 -8.94
C TYR A 171 -8.66 5.06 -9.64
N ILE A 172 -8.32 3.79 -9.59
CA ILE A 172 -7.02 3.31 -10.08
C ILE A 172 -7.19 2.01 -10.89
N GLU A 173 -6.53 1.96 -12.04
CA GLU A 173 -6.36 0.77 -12.87
C GLU A 173 -4.89 0.36 -12.84
N VAL A 174 -4.57 -0.58 -11.96
CA VAL A 174 -3.19 -1.02 -11.72
C VAL A 174 -2.72 -1.95 -12.82
N ALA A 175 -1.55 -1.66 -13.40
CA ALA A 175 -0.89 -2.51 -14.38
C ALA A 175 -0.59 -3.90 -13.79
N LYS A 176 -0.98 -4.98 -14.52
CA LYS A 176 -0.85 -6.37 -14.06
C LYS A 176 0.62 -6.80 -13.95
N HIS A 177 1.05 -7.11 -12.73
CA HIS A 177 2.37 -7.65 -12.41
C HIS A 177 2.29 -8.64 -11.23
N PRO A 178 2.16 -9.95 -11.49
CA PRO A 178 1.95 -10.95 -10.44
C PRO A 178 3.09 -11.04 -9.41
N GLN A 179 4.31 -10.68 -9.81
CA GLN A 179 5.50 -10.76 -8.94
C GLN A 179 5.95 -9.39 -8.39
N TRP A 180 5.20 -8.33 -8.68
CA TRP A 180 5.55 -6.98 -8.28
C TRP A 180 4.33 -6.28 -7.68
N PRO A 181 4.08 -6.48 -6.38
CA PRO A 181 2.89 -6.00 -5.71
C PRO A 181 2.80 -4.47 -5.71
N PHE A 182 1.56 -3.99 -5.76
CA PHE A 182 1.22 -2.59 -5.70
C PHE A 182 0.49 -2.30 -4.40
N TYR A 183 0.89 -1.26 -3.71
CA TYR A 183 0.34 -0.83 -2.43
C TYR A 183 -0.20 0.60 -2.54
N VAL A 184 -1.41 0.81 -2.04
CA VAL A 184 -1.94 2.15 -1.77
C VAL A 184 -2.09 2.30 -0.27
N LYS A 185 -1.41 3.28 0.30
CA LYS A 185 -1.42 3.56 1.74
C LYS A 185 -2.23 4.80 2.03
N THR A 186 -3.02 4.73 3.09
CA THR A 186 -3.78 5.84 3.64
C THR A 186 -3.46 5.98 5.14
N ASN A 187 -4.09 6.91 5.84
CA ASN A 187 -3.91 7.05 7.29
C ASN A 187 -4.55 5.92 8.12
N GLN A 188 -5.50 5.12 7.56
CA GLN A 188 -6.19 4.04 8.29
C GLN A 188 -5.95 2.64 7.71
N MET A 189 -5.50 2.53 6.46
CA MET A 189 -5.36 1.23 5.79
C MET A 189 -4.24 1.18 4.76
N GLU A 190 -3.82 -0.05 4.48
CA GLU A 190 -2.96 -0.41 3.36
C GLU A 190 -3.72 -1.35 2.43
N VAL A 191 -3.75 -1.02 1.15
CA VAL A 191 -4.43 -1.78 0.09
C VAL A 191 -3.38 -2.43 -0.78
N GLN A 192 -3.39 -3.75 -0.90
CA GLN A 192 -2.43 -4.52 -1.71
C GLN A 192 -3.13 -5.19 -2.89
N VAL A 193 -2.54 -5.05 -4.09
CA VAL A 193 -3.04 -5.65 -5.33
C VAL A 193 -1.90 -6.10 -6.26
N LEU A 194 -2.23 -6.90 -7.29
CA LEU A 194 -1.28 -7.37 -8.31
C LEU A 194 -1.63 -6.90 -9.73
N GLY A 195 -2.80 -6.25 -9.91
CA GLY A 195 -3.31 -5.81 -11.20
C GLY A 195 -4.84 -5.80 -11.18
N THR A 196 -5.41 -4.70 -10.69
CA THR A 196 -6.78 -4.60 -10.20
C THR A 196 -7.31 -3.22 -10.52
N SER A 197 -8.60 -3.11 -10.77
CA SER A 197 -9.32 -1.84 -10.96
C SER A 197 -10.23 -1.59 -9.77
N PHE A 198 -10.00 -0.50 -9.01
CA PHE A 198 -10.73 -0.22 -7.77
C PHE A 198 -10.77 1.27 -7.43
N GLY A 199 -11.73 1.67 -6.60
CA GLY A 199 -11.82 3.01 -6.05
C GLY A 199 -11.44 3.04 -4.56
N ILE A 200 -10.84 4.15 -4.13
CA ILE A 200 -10.56 4.46 -2.72
C ILE A 200 -11.15 5.82 -2.39
N THR A 201 -11.87 5.91 -1.26
CA THR A 201 -12.23 7.17 -0.62
C THR A 201 -11.61 7.18 0.77
N ALA A 202 -10.66 8.08 1.03
CA ALA A 202 -9.85 8.13 2.23
C ALA A 202 -9.53 9.56 2.64
N TYR A 203 -10.54 10.42 2.74
CA TYR A 203 -10.39 11.78 3.25
C TYR A 203 -10.19 11.77 4.76
N ASP A 204 -9.24 12.55 5.27
CA ASP A 204 -8.93 12.65 6.70
C ASP A 204 -10.05 13.28 7.54
N ASP A 205 -10.92 14.07 6.92
CA ASP A 205 -12.08 14.70 7.54
C ASP A 205 -13.33 13.79 7.54
N GLU A 206 -13.23 12.57 7.02
CA GLU A 206 -14.28 11.55 7.07
C GLU A 206 -14.01 10.48 8.14
N ILE A 207 -15.08 10.00 8.79
CA ILE A 207 -14.98 9.04 9.90
C ILE A 207 -14.49 7.68 9.42
N PHE A 208 -14.84 7.32 8.17
CA PHE A 208 -14.51 6.01 7.59
C PHE A 208 -13.89 6.17 6.21
N GLN A 209 -13.04 5.21 5.88
CA GLN A 209 -12.45 5.06 4.56
C GLN A 209 -13.04 3.86 3.83
N THR A 210 -13.10 3.91 2.52
CA THR A 210 -13.70 2.82 1.72
C THR A 210 -12.80 2.40 0.57
N VAL A 211 -12.86 1.10 0.26
CA VAL A 211 -12.28 0.50 -0.95
C VAL A 211 -13.39 -0.22 -1.69
N VAL A 212 -13.65 0.13 -2.94
CA VAL A 212 -14.63 -0.53 -3.79
C VAL A 212 -13.94 -1.22 -4.95
N LEU A 213 -14.25 -2.49 -5.18
CA LEU A 213 -13.59 -3.32 -6.18
C LEU A 213 -14.43 -3.48 -7.44
N LYS A 214 -13.86 -3.04 -8.57
CA LYS A 214 -14.46 -3.22 -9.91
C LYS A 214 -14.00 -4.53 -10.57
N GLU A 215 -12.70 -4.79 -10.61
CA GLU A 215 -12.12 -5.96 -11.27
C GLU A 215 -10.87 -6.45 -10.55
N GLY A 216 -10.71 -7.77 -10.43
CA GLY A 216 -9.52 -8.41 -9.85
C GLY A 216 -9.75 -8.85 -8.41
N SER A 217 -8.77 -8.63 -7.54
CA SER A 217 -8.80 -8.94 -6.11
C SER A 217 -8.02 -7.90 -5.33
N VAL A 218 -8.54 -7.50 -4.18
CA VAL A 218 -7.92 -6.53 -3.29
C VAL A 218 -7.78 -7.13 -1.91
N PHE A 219 -6.59 -7.05 -1.33
CA PHE A 219 -6.35 -7.31 0.08
C PHE A 219 -6.18 -5.99 0.80
N VAL A 220 -6.97 -5.75 1.83
CA VAL A 220 -6.92 -4.54 2.67
C VAL A 220 -6.47 -4.93 4.06
N LYS A 221 -5.51 -4.18 4.60
CA LYS A 221 -5.01 -4.32 5.96
C LYS A 221 -5.22 -3.01 6.71
N ASN A 222 -5.82 -3.06 7.91
CA ASN A 222 -5.94 -1.88 8.77
C ASN A 222 -4.67 -1.66 9.60
N ASN A 223 -4.59 -0.54 10.30
CA ASN A 223 -3.42 -0.17 11.14
C ASN A 223 -3.14 -1.15 12.29
N GLN A 224 -4.09 -2.01 12.65
CA GLN A 224 -3.90 -3.06 13.67
C GLN A 224 -3.37 -4.37 13.10
N GLY A 225 -3.20 -4.44 11.77
CA GLY A 225 -2.74 -5.63 11.10
C GLY A 225 -3.85 -6.62 10.74
N ASN A 226 -5.13 -6.32 11.02
CA ASN A 226 -6.24 -7.14 10.56
C ASN A 226 -6.37 -7.00 9.04
N GLY A 227 -6.53 -8.12 8.35
CA GLY A 227 -6.60 -8.16 6.90
C GLY A 227 -7.89 -8.78 6.38
N GLN A 228 -8.44 -8.22 5.28
CA GLN A 228 -9.63 -8.70 4.60
C GLN A 228 -9.44 -8.63 3.09
N THR A 229 -9.84 -9.69 2.40
CA THR A 229 -9.88 -9.71 0.93
C THR A 229 -11.29 -9.44 0.45
N ILE A 230 -11.44 -8.59 -0.58
CA ILE A 230 -12.72 -8.33 -1.24
C ILE A 230 -12.71 -8.78 -2.70
N GLN A 231 -13.91 -9.07 -3.21
CA GLN A 231 -14.18 -9.52 -4.57
C GLN A 231 -14.88 -8.41 -5.39
N PRO A 232 -14.96 -8.52 -6.72
CA PRO A 232 -15.70 -7.57 -7.55
C PRO A 232 -17.13 -7.34 -7.04
N ASN A 233 -17.58 -6.09 -7.14
CA ASN A 233 -18.85 -5.59 -6.61
C ASN A 233 -18.95 -5.59 -5.08
N GLN A 234 -17.82 -5.64 -4.37
CA GLN A 234 -17.79 -5.44 -2.94
C GLN A 234 -17.13 -4.11 -2.58
N CYS A 235 -17.63 -3.52 -1.51
CA CYS A 235 -17.06 -2.36 -0.83
C CYS A 235 -16.65 -2.77 0.58
N LEU A 236 -15.38 -2.55 0.91
CA LEU A 236 -14.87 -2.65 2.26
C LEU A 236 -14.82 -1.25 2.87
N MET A 237 -15.35 -1.11 4.07
CA MET A 237 -15.34 0.11 4.87
C MET A 237 -14.46 -0.13 6.11
N VAL A 238 -13.54 0.80 6.35
CA VAL A 238 -12.73 0.86 7.57
C VAL A 238 -13.18 2.05 8.39
N GLU A 239 -13.64 1.78 9.60
CA GLU A 239 -13.96 2.79 10.61
C GLU A 239 -13.12 2.51 11.86
N LYS A 240 -12.10 3.33 12.10
CA LYS A 240 -11.11 3.12 13.16
C LYS A 240 -10.44 1.74 13.02
N GLU A 241 -10.92 0.74 13.77
CA GLU A 241 -10.36 -0.61 13.86
C GLU A 241 -11.24 -1.64 13.17
N GLU A 242 -12.51 -1.30 12.95
CA GLU A 242 -13.51 -2.21 12.38
C GLU A 242 -13.45 -2.20 10.85
N MET A 243 -13.61 -3.39 10.28
CA MET A 243 -13.67 -3.62 8.85
C MET A 243 -14.98 -4.30 8.49
N THR A 244 -15.78 -3.66 7.64
CA THR A 244 -17.07 -4.18 7.18
C THR A 244 -17.07 -4.32 5.67
N VAL A 245 -17.52 -5.47 5.16
CA VAL A 245 -17.67 -5.72 3.72
C VAL A 245 -19.14 -5.81 3.36
N LYS A 246 -19.54 -5.20 2.25
CA LYS A 246 -20.89 -5.29 1.69
C LYS A 246 -20.85 -5.35 0.17
N ASP A 247 -21.86 -5.99 -0.42
CA ASP A 247 -22.08 -5.96 -1.86
C ASP A 247 -22.67 -4.60 -2.27
N VAL A 248 -22.19 -4.03 -3.38
CA VAL A 248 -22.57 -2.70 -3.85
C VAL A 248 -22.65 -2.64 -5.37
N ASP A 249 -23.36 -1.64 -5.89
CA ASP A 249 -23.11 -1.17 -7.25
C ASP A 249 -21.85 -0.32 -7.25
N VAL A 250 -20.83 -0.80 -7.96
CA VAL A 250 -19.53 -0.11 -8.05
C VAL A 250 -19.68 1.28 -8.65
N TYR A 251 -20.64 1.47 -9.57
CA TYR A 251 -20.84 2.76 -10.22
C TYR A 251 -21.23 3.88 -9.24
N ASP A 252 -21.90 3.56 -8.14
CA ASP A 252 -22.22 4.52 -7.06
C ASP A 252 -20.98 5.16 -6.40
N TYR A 253 -19.79 4.55 -6.60
CA TYR A 253 -18.52 4.98 -6.01
C TYR A 253 -17.55 5.58 -7.02
N ILE A 254 -17.69 5.26 -8.30
CA ILE A 254 -16.74 5.67 -9.33
C ILE A 254 -17.36 6.56 -10.43
N SER A 255 -18.67 6.84 -10.39
CA SER A 255 -19.40 7.62 -11.40
C SER A 255 -18.85 9.04 -11.59
N TRP A 256 -18.16 9.58 -10.58
CA TRP A 256 -17.51 10.89 -10.65
C TRP A 256 -16.43 10.97 -11.74
N ILE A 257 -15.86 9.85 -12.18
CA ILE A 257 -14.90 9.78 -13.30
C ILE A 257 -15.56 10.27 -14.59
N ASP A 258 -16.83 9.90 -14.78
CA ASP A 258 -17.65 10.30 -15.91
C ASP A 258 -18.33 11.67 -15.72
N GLY A 259 -18.00 12.37 -14.62
CA GLY A 259 -18.60 13.66 -14.25
C GLY A 259 -20.00 13.55 -13.65
N VAL A 260 -20.41 12.34 -13.24
CA VAL A 260 -21.73 12.07 -12.62
C VAL A 260 -21.55 11.91 -11.12
N LEU A 261 -22.31 12.67 -10.33
CA LEU A 261 -22.42 12.44 -8.89
C LEU A 261 -23.66 11.62 -8.61
N GLN A 262 -23.48 10.39 -8.11
CA GLN A 262 -24.56 9.48 -7.79
C GLN A 262 -24.57 9.20 -6.27
N PHE A 263 -25.72 9.36 -5.67
CA PHE A 263 -25.90 9.15 -4.23
C PHE A 263 -27.02 8.15 -3.98
N HIS A 264 -26.65 6.92 -3.64
CA HIS A 264 -27.57 5.87 -3.26
C HIS A 264 -27.39 5.58 -1.77
N GLU A 265 -28.47 5.72 -1.00
CA GLU A 265 -28.46 5.45 0.45
C GLU A 265 -27.33 6.15 1.23
N LYS A 266 -26.92 7.33 0.80
CA LYS A 266 -25.90 8.14 1.50
C LYS A 266 -26.56 9.08 2.50
N SER A 267 -25.90 9.31 3.63
CA SER A 267 -26.35 10.34 4.58
C SER A 267 -26.26 11.74 3.94
N LEU A 268 -27.13 12.66 4.38
CA LEU A 268 -27.12 14.04 3.91
C LEU A 268 -25.74 14.70 4.10
N GLN A 269 -25.09 14.46 5.23
CA GLN A 269 -23.75 14.97 5.51
C GLN A 269 -22.75 14.50 4.43
N LYS A 270 -22.78 13.24 4.04
CA LYS A 270 -21.90 12.71 3.00
C LYS A 270 -22.18 13.32 1.64
N VAL A 271 -23.46 13.53 1.30
CA VAL A 271 -23.87 14.23 0.07
C VAL A 271 -23.31 15.66 0.07
N LEU A 272 -23.52 16.42 1.15
CA LEU A 272 -23.06 17.79 1.27
C LEU A 272 -21.53 17.90 1.21
N ASN A 273 -20.79 17.00 1.88
CA ASN A 273 -19.34 16.95 1.82
C ASN A 273 -18.85 16.73 0.38
N SER A 274 -19.45 15.75 -0.32
CA SER A 274 -19.09 15.47 -1.72
C SER A 274 -19.40 16.64 -2.65
N LEU A 275 -20.55 17.30 -2.48
CA LEU A 275 -20.91 18.50 -3.24
C LEU A 275 -19.98 19.68 -2.92
N SER A 276 -19.62 19.88 -1.65
CA SER A 276 -18.66 20.91 -1.22
C SER A 276 -17.32 20.75 -1.92
N ARG A 277 -16.78 19.53 -1.97
CA ARG A 277 -15.51 19.24 -2.64
C ARG A 277 -15.63 19.40 -4.15
N TYR A 278 -16.69 18.85 -4.75
CA TYR A 278 -16.86 18.82 -6.20
C TYR A 278 -17.10 20.22 -6.79
N TYR A 279 -17.94 21.05 -6.14
CA TYR A 279 -18.29 22.39 -6.62
C TYR A 279 -17.51 23.51 -5.94
N ARG A 280 -16.63 23.20 -4.99
CA ARG A 280 -15.92 24.19 -4.17
C ARG A 280 -16.88 25.18 -3.49
N VAL A 281 -17.95 24.68 -2.92
CA VAL A 281 -18.95 25.44 -2.16
C VAL A 281 -18.94 25.03 -0.70
N HIS A 282 -19.33 25.94 0.18
CA HIS A 282 -19.51 25.65 1.60
C HIS A 282 -21.01 25.60 1.89
N PHE A 283 -21.43 24.62 2.69
CA PHE A 283 -22.79 24.50 3.20
C PHE A 283 -22.77 24.80 4.70
N ASP A 284 -23.54 25.79 5.14
CA ASP A 284 -23.72 26.18 6.53
C ASP A 284 -24.77 25.30 7.24
#